data_1362392a72eacb10b26c0241fe3846e7
#
_entry.id   1362392a72eacb10b26c0241fe3846e7
#
_cell.length_a   1.000
_cell.length_b   1.000
_cell.length_c   1.000
_cell.angle_alpha   90.00
_cell.angle_beta   90.00
_cell.angle_gamma   90.00
#
_symmetry.space_group_name_H-M   'P 1'
#
loop_
_entity.id
_entity.type
_entity.pdbx_description
1 polymer ?
#
loop_
_entity_poly.entity_id
_entity_poly.type
_entity_poly.pdbx_seq_one_letter_code
_entity_poly.pdbx_strand_id
1 'polypeptide(L)'
;MLLKYQNNASGNAPSFVRFFRVPGMNHSHGGIATDQFDALKALVNWVEYGQAPDRIIAGARGEGNASDQVNTELPSDWSANRTRPLCPYPLIARYNGQGDSELAEHFSCK
;
A
#
# COMPACT_ATOMS: atom_id res chain seq x y z
N MET A 1 7.68 2.06 -4.47
CA MET A 1 8.37 2.10 -3.16
C MET A 1 9.13 0.80 -2.93
N LEU A 2 10.37 0.89 -2.51
CA LEU A 2 11.24 -0.25 -2.25
C LEU A 2 11.55 -0.36 -0.76
N LEU A 3 11.16 -1.46 -0.14
CA LEU A 3 11.58 -1.79 1.21
C LEU A 3 12.72 -2.79 1.17
N LYS A 4 13.74 -2.56 1.97
CA LYS A 4 14.95 -3.37 1.97
C LYS A 4 15.38 -3.69 3.39
N TYR A 5 15.57 -4.96 3.66
CA TYR A 5 16.15 -5.45 4.90
C TYR A 5 17.46 -6.17 4.57
N GLN A 6 18.56 -5.61 5.00
CA GLN A 6 19.89 -6.23 4.82
C GLN A 6 20.24 -7.01 6.07
N ASN A 7 20.05 -8.28 5.98
CA ASN A 7 20.62 -9.27 6.85
C ASN A 7 21.59 -10.06 6.00
N ASN A 8 22.56 -10.74 6.55
CA ASN A 8 23.52 -11.57 5.82
C ASN A 8 22.89 -12.65 4.93
N ALA A 9 21.67 -12.43 4.48
CA ALA A 9 20.96 -13.33 3.61
C ALA A 9 21.54 -13.25 2.21
N SER A 10 22.25 -14.29 1.82
CA SER A 10 22.61 -14.52 0.44
C SER A 10 21.47 -15.32 -0.21
N GLY A 11 21.01 -14.92 -1.37
CA GLY A 11 20.09 -15.72 -2.12
C GLY A 11 18.85 -14.97 -2.59
N ASN A 12 17.67 -15.49 -2.30
CA ASN A 12 16.41 -15.02 -2.88
C ASN A 12 16.09 -13.55 -2.51
N ALA A 13 15.98 -12.66 -3.52
CA ALA A 13 15.67 -11.25 -3.32
C ALA A 13 14.43 -11.01 -2.44
N PRO A 14 13.30 -11.74 -2.58
CA PRO A 14 12.15 -11.56 -1.69
C PRO A 14 12.42 -11.75 -0.21
N SER A 15 13.53 -12.40 0.18
CA SER A 15 13.89 -12.57 1.59
C SER A 15 14.44 -11.30 2.23
N PHE A 16 14.88 -10.31 1.43
CA PHE A 16 15.45 -9.06 1.96
C PHE A 16 15.04 -7.80 1.19
N VAL A 17 14.32 -7.93 0.08
CA VAL A 17 13.86 -6.79 -0.73
C VAL A 17 12.40 -6.99 -1.11
N ARG A 18 11.59 -5.95 -0.89
CA ARG A 18 10.20 -5.88 -1.34
C ARG A 18 9.99 -4.60 -2.12
N PHE A 19 9.39 -4.71 -3.29
CA PHE A 19 9.05 -3.55 -4.12
C PHE A 19 7.54 -3.41 -4.20
N PHE A 20 7.03 -2.25 -3.81
CA PHE A 20 5.61 -1.95 -3.80
C PHE A 20 5.31 -0.83 -4.79
N ARG A 21 4.39 -1.09 -5.71
CA ARG A 21 3.90 -0.07 -6.63
C ARG A 21 2.63 0.56 -6.06
N VAL A 22 2.47 1.85 -6.25
CA VAL A 22 1.27 2.58 -5.87
C VAL A 22 0.58 3.07 -7.14
N PRO A 23 -0.42 2.32 -7.64
CA PRO A 23 -1.06 2.67 -8.91
C PRO A 23 -1.66 4.06 -8.88
N GLY A 24 -1.42 4.83 -9.93
CA GLY A 24 -2.00 6.15 -10.11
C GLY A 24 -1.33 7.28 -9.33
N MET A 25 -0.39 6.98 -8.45
CA MET A 25 0.27 8.01 -7.64
C MET A 25 1.24 8.85 -8.48
N ASN A 26 1.19 10.18 -8.28
CA ASN A 26 2.17 11.10 -8.81
C ASN A 26 3.51 10.97 -8.07
N HIS A 27 4.47 11.81 -8.42
CA HIS A 27 5.76 11.79 -7.73
C HIS A 27 5.57 12.11 -6.24
N SER A 28 5.89 11.17 -5.39
CA SER A 28 5.82 11.18 -3.93
C SER A 28 4.40 11.11 -3.33
N HIS A 29 3.41 11.75 -3.93
CA HIS A 29 2.03 11.77 -3.43
C HIS A 29 1.08 12.33 -4.49
N GLY A 30 -0.21 12.25 -4.22
CA GLY A 30 -1.23 12.79 -5.11
C GLY A 30 -1.56 11.86 -6.27
N GLY A 31 -2.30 12.38 -7.24
CA GLY A 31 -2.82 11.59 -8.34
C GLY A 31 -4.11 10.83 -7.98
N ILE A 32 -4.62 10.04 -8.90
CA ILE A 32 -5.80 9.20 -8.67
C ILE A 32 -5.31 7.92 -7.99
N ALA A 33 -5.08 8.00 -6.68
CA ALA A 33 -4.40 6.94 -5.94
C ALA A 33 -4.76 6.92 -4.46
N THR A 34 -4.55 5.76 -3.83
CA THR A 34 -4.46 5.64 -2.37
C THR A 34 -3.01 5.90 -1.99
N ASP A 35 -2.68 7.12 -1.64
CA ASP A 35 -1.30 7.58 -1.48
C ASP A 35 -0.86 7.76 -0.02
N GLN A 36 -1.70 7.36 0.94
CA GLN A 36 -1.39 7.47 2.37
C GLN A 36 -1.12 6.09 2.97
N PHE A 37 0.12 5.83 3.33
CA PHE A 37 0.53 4.55 3.90
C PHE A 37 1.77 4.72 4.79
N ASP A 38 1.97 3.77 5.71
CA ASP A 38 3.08 3.80 6.65
C ASP A 38 4.14 2.76 6.28
N ALA A 39 5.04 3.15 5.39
CA ALA A 39 6.13 2.30 4.93
C ALA A 39 7.18 2.08 6.03
N LEU A 40 7.40 3.08 6.87
CA LEU A 40 8.39 2.98 7.95
C LEU A 40 7.99 1.92 8.96
N LYS A 41 6.72 1.88 9.35
CA LYS A 41 6.21 0.86 10.28
C LYS A 41 6.38 -0.54 9.70
N ALA A 42 6.10 -0.72 8.41
CA ALA A 42 6.28 -2.01 7.74
C ALA A 42 7.75 -2.45 7.76
N LEU A 43 8.67 -1.52 7.51
CA LEU A 43 10.11 -1.79 7.55
C LEU A 43 10.58 -2.13 8.97
N VAL A 44 10.14 -1.38 9.97
CA VAL A 44 10.48 -1.61 11.37
C VAL A 44 10.00 -3.00 11.83
N ASN A 45 8.77 -3.38 11.48
CA ASN A 45 8.25 -4.70 11.80
C ASN A 45 9.09 -5.81 11.16
N TRP A 46 9.56 -5.58 9.95
CA TRP A 46 10.41 -6.57 9.27
C TRP A 46 11.76 -6.71 9.98
N VAL A 47 12.41 -5.60 10.28
CA VAL A 47 13.74 -5.59 10.91
C VAL A 47 13.68 -6.13 12.36
N GLU A 48 12.70 -5.69 13.15
CA GLU A 48 12.65 -5.99 14.59
C GLU A 48 11.95 -7.30 14.90
N TYR A 49 10.93 -7.68 14.11
CA TYR A 49 10.10 -8.85 14.39
C TYR A 49 10.18 -9.93 13.33
N GLY A 50 10.99 -9.74 12.30
CA GLY A 50 11.12 -10.70 11.21
C GLY A 50 9.88 -10.84 10.32
N GLN A 51 8.96 -9.89 10.39
CA GLN A 51 7.71 -9.91 9.64
C GLN A 51 7.86 -9.12 8.34
N ALA A 52 8.24 -9.81 7.26
CA ALA A 52 8.27 -9.21 5.94
C ALA A 52 6.86 -8.78 5.52
N PRO A 53 6.68 -7.59 4.96
CA PRO A 53 5.34 -7.12 4.60
C PRO A 53 4.81 -7.87 3.37
N ASP A 54 3.71 -8.60 3.55
CA ASP A 54 2.99 -9.25 2.46
C ASP A 54 2.06 -8.28 1.75
N ARG A 55 1.69 -7.20 2.41
CA ARG A 55 0.96 -6.07 1.86
C ARG A 55 1.07 -4.88 2.82
N ILE A 56 0.85 -3.70 2.28
CA ILE A 56 0.75 -2.46 3.06
C ILE A 56 -0.60 -1.84 2.73
N ILE A 57 -1.40 -1.53 3.75
CA ILE A 57 -2.69 -0.89 3.53
C ILE A 57 -2.49 0.59 3.27
N ALA A 58 -2.96 1.05 2.11
CA ALA A 58 -2.91 2.46 1.72
C ALA A 58 -4.31 3.05 1.70
N GLY A 59 -4.44 4.28 2.14
CA GLY A 59 -5.71 5.00 2.18
C GLY A 59 -5.74 6.16 1.19
N ALA A 60 -6.94 6.49 0.72
CA ALA A 60 -7.18 7.72 0.00
C ALA A 60 -7.27 8.88 0.99
N ARG A 61 -6.94 10.07 0.52
CA ARG A 61 -7.06 11.29 1.33
C ARG A 61 -8.21 12.15 0.78
N GLY A 62 -9.42 11.57 0.79
CA GLY A 62 -10.61 12.29 0.35
C GLY A 62 -11.06 13.33 1.37
N GLU A 63 -11.94 14.21 0.94
CA GLU A 63 -12.50 15.24 1.82
C GLU A 63 -13.24 14.59 2.99
N GLY A 64 -12.93 15.00 4.20
CA GLY A 64 -13.52 14.46 5.41
C GLY A 64 -12.79 13.27 6.02
N ASN A 65 -11.68 12.81 5.43
CA ASN A 65 -10.90 11.77 6.08
C ASN A 65 -10.09 12.32 7.27
N ALA A 66 -9.43 11.44 8.00
CA ALA A 66 -8.67 11.82 9.20
C ALA A 66 -7.33 12.52 8.89
N SER A 67 -6.93 12.61 7.63
CA SER A 67 -5.70 13.30 7.23
C SER A 67 -5.92 14.81 7.18
N ASP A 68 -4.91 15.58 7.58
CA ASP A 68 -4.94 17.04 7.48
C ASP A 68 -4.79 17.54 6.03
N GLN A 69 -4.45 16.67 5.10
CA GLN A 69 -4.19 17.01 3.71
C GLN A 69 -5.12 16.24 2.78
N VAL A 70 -6.00 16.96 2.11
CA VAL A 70 -6.93 16.36 1.15
C VAL A 70 -6.28 16.26 -0.22
N ASN A 71 -6.43 15.11 -0.87
CA ASN A 71 -6.05 14.93 -2.26
C ASN A 71 -7.22 15.33 -3.16
N THR A 72 -7.11 16.49 -3.81
CA THR A 72 -8.18 17.04 -4.65
C THR A 72 -8.27 16.39 -6.03
N GLU A 73 -7.37 15.48 -6.37
CA GLU A 73 -7.35 14.81 -7.67
C GLU A 73 -8.19 13.53 -7.70
N LEU A 74 -8.76 13.13 -6.54
CA LEU A 74 -9.55 11.91 -6.45
C LEU A 74 -10.88 12.03 -7.18
N PRO A 75 -11.35 10.96 -7.86
CA PRO A 75 -12.69 10.95 -8.44
C PRO A 75 -13.77 11.14 -7.39
N SER A 76 -14.84 11.83 -7.76
CA SER A 76 -15.95 12.12 -6.83
C SER A 76 -16.72 10.88 -6.40
N ASP A 77 -16.65 9.78 -7.15
CA ASP A 77 -17.32 8.53 -6.85
C ASP A 77 -16.52 7.62 -5.91
N TRP A 78 -15.29 8.02 -5.53
CA TRP A 78 -14.51 7.29 -4.53
C TRP A 78 -14.98 7.65 -3.13
N SER A 79 -14.99 6.66 -2.23
CA SER A 79 -15.09 6.95 -0.80
C SER A 79 -13.89 7.80 -0.35
N ALA A 80 -14.16 8.79 0.49
CA ALA A 80 -13.10 9.61 1.08
C ALA A 80 -12.06 8.77 1.84
N ASN A 81 -12.48 7.60 2.33
CA ASN A 81 -11.66 6.70 3.12
C ASN A 81 -11.37 5.38 2.39
N ARG A 82 -11.36 5.41 1.06
CA ARG A 82 -11.01 4.22 0.27
C ARG A 82 -9.66 3.68 0.71
N THR A 83 -9.58 2.37 0.91
CA THR A 83 -8.33 1.68 1.20
C THR A 83 -8.05 0.62 0.14
N ARG A 84 -6.77 0.38 -0.11
CA ARG A 84 -6.30 -0.66 -1.02
C ARG A 84 -5.04 -1.28 -0.46
N PRO A 85 -4.85 -2.59 -0.63
CA PRO A 85 -3.57 -3.17 -0.28
C PRO A 85 -2.55 -2.81 -1.36
N LEU A 86 -1.39 -2.33 -0.96
CA LEU A 86 -0.22 -2.28 -1.82
C LEU A 86 0.43 -3.65 -1.76
N CYS A 87 0.67 -4.24 -2.92
CA CYS A 87 1.18 -5.60 -3.02
C CYS A 87 2.64 -5.60 -3.44
N PRO A 88 3.47 -6.52 -2.88
CA PRO A 88 4.86 -6.62 -3.34
C PRO A 88 4.89 -7.12 -4.77
N TYR A 89 5.68 -6.45 -5.61
CA TYR A 89 5.86 -6.85 -7.01
C TYR A 89 6.31 -8.32 -7.10
N PRO A 90 5.79 -9.14 -8.00
CA PRO A 90 4.89 -8.80 -9.12
C PRO A 90 3.39 -8.96 -8.82
N LEU A 91 3.02 -9.13 -7.57
CA LEU A 91 1.62 -9.29 -7.20
C LEU A 91 0.85 -7.98 -7.36
N ILE A 92 -0.43 -8.09 -7.63
CA ILE A 92 -1.33 -6.93 -7.70
C ILE A 92 -2.55 -7.15 -6.81
N ALA A 93 -3.17 -6.05 -6.40
CA ALA A 93 -4.41 -6.11 -5.63
C ALA A 93 -5.56 -6.52 -6.55
N ARG A 94 -6.26 -7.60 -6.20
CA ARG A 94 -7.42 -8.10 -6.93
C ARG A 94 -8.62 -8.17 -6.02
N TYR A 95 -9.74 -7.60 -6.48
CA TYR A 95 -11.01 -7.68 -5.76
C TYR A 95 -11.47 -9.14 -5.65
N ASN A 96 -11.90 -9.54 -4.44
CA ASN A 96 -12.34 -10.92 -4.18
C ASN A 96 -13.73 -11.23 -4.74
N GLY A 97 -14.45 -10.23 -5.26
CA GLY A 97 -15.77 -10.40 -5.84
C GLY A 97 -16.91 -10.29 -4.84
N GLN A 98 -16.63 -10.10 -3.57
CA GLN A 98 -17.62 -9.96 -2.50
C GLN A 98 -17.19 -8.85 -1.54
N GLY A 99 -18.18 -8.13 -1.01
CA GLY A 99 -17.97 -7.07 -0.05
C GLY A 99 -17.77 -5.70 -0.71
N ASP A 100 -17.53 -4.71 0.13
CA ASP A 100 -17.37 -3.32 -0.30
C ASP A 100 -16.02 -3.13 -1.02
N SER A 101 -16.08 -2.76 -2.30
CA SER A 101 -14.87 -2.52 -3.10
C SER A 101 -14.09 -1.27 -2.67
N GLU A 102 -14.61 -0.49 -1.73
CA GLU A 102 -13.88 0.63 -1.15
C GLU A 102 -12.93 0.22 -0.02
N LEU A 103 -12.99 -1.02 0.43
CA LEU A 103 -12.21 -1.51 1.57
C LEU A 103 -11.16 -2.53 1.15
N ALA A 104 -9.93 -2.32 1.62
CA ALA A 104 -8.79 -3.19 1.30
C ALA A 104 -8.99 -4.64 1.75
N GLU A 105 -9.78 -4.88 2.79
CA GLU A 105 -10.03 -6.23 3.31
C GLU A 105 -10.71 -7.16 2.30
N HIS A 106 -11.33 -6.60 1.28
CA HIS A 106 -12.00 -7.37 0.21
C HIS A 106 -11.11 -7.57 -1.03
N PHE A 107 -9.82 -7.32 -0.89
CA PHE A 107 -8.82 -7.51 -1.93
C PHE A 107 -7.75 -8.48 -1.49
N SER A 108 -7.15 -9.17 -2.46
CA SER A 108 -6.02 -10.08 -2.23
C SER A 108 -4.88 -9.73 -3.15
N CYS A 109 -3.65 -9.93 -2.68
CA CYS A 109 -2.45 -9.78 -3.50
C CYS A 109 -2.20 -11.09 -4.27
N LYS A 110 -2.37 -11.04 -5.57
CA LYS A 110 -2.22 -12.23 -6.44
C LYS A 110 -1.44 -11.93 -7.70
#